data_8ce6bedcc0e4dea8a10314a5153b094d
#
_entry.id   8ce6bedcc0e4dea8a10314a5153b094d
#
_cell.length_a   1.000
_cell.length_b   1.000
_cell.length_c   1.000
_cell.angle_alpha   90.00
_cell.angle_beta   90.00
_cell.angle_gamma   90.00
#
_symmetry.space_group_name_H-M   'P 1'
#
loop_
_entity.id
_entity.type
_entity.pdbx_description
1 polymer ?
#
loop_
_entity_poly.entity_id
_entity_poly.type
_entity_poly.pdbx_seq_one_letter_code
_entity_poly.pdbx_strand_id
1 'polypeptide(L)'
;MDLALSQDQQAIEDLFTTFFENECPTERVRKAEPLGFDADLWERFAETGASGMGLPESLGGSGTSPLDAALVAESLGRRLAPLPFIEHFVASRLLVRCMGEDPVLGVLAGPKAIATLALHPITRGPAHLVPAGAVASHVLALAKSEVLLCTEDPPGRPAANFAASPL
;
A
#
# COMPACT_ATOMS: atom_id res chain seq x y z
N MET A 1 8.12 -0.93 31.07
CA MET A 1 7.57 -0.59 29.73
C MET A 1 6.60 -1.71 29.40
N ASP A 2 5.32 -1.41 29.31
CA ASP A 2 4.34 -2.40 28.90
C ASP A 2 4.39 -2.52 27.35
N LEU A 3 4.56 -3.74 26.86
CA LEU A 3 4.62 -4.05 25.42
C LEU A 3 3.34 -4.76 24.94
N ALA A 4 2.32 -4.86 25.81
CA ALA A 4 1.05 -5.41 25.41
C ALA A 4 0.33 -4.49 24.42
N LEU A 5 -0.37 -5.08 23.45
CA LEU A 5 -1.23 -4.34 22.54
C LEU A 5 -2.40 -3.70 23.30
N SER A 6 -2.81 -2.52 22.88
CA SER A 6 -4.06 -1.93 23.34
C SER A 6 -5.27 -2.75 22.84
N GLN A 7 -6.45 -2.50 23.41
CA GLN A 7 -7.68 -3.16 22.93
C GLN A 7 -7.97 -2.87 21.46
N ASP A 8 -7.73 -1.63 21.01
CA ASP A 8 -7.92 -1.25 19.60
C ASP A 8 -6.92 -1.96 18.70
N GLN A 9 -5.66 -2.07 19.13
CA GLN A 9 -4.62 -2.79 18.39
C GLN A 9 -4.92 -4.29 18.31
N GLN A 10 -5.42 -4.89 19.39
CA GLN A 10 -5.86 -6.28 19.38
C GLN A 10 -7.03 -6.49 18.40
N ALA A 11 -7.99 -5.55 18.37
CA ALA A 11 -9.10 -5.60 17.43
C ALA A 11 -8.63 -5.50 15.96
N ILE A 12 -7.63 -4.66 15.69
CA ILE A 12 -7.00 -4.56 14.36
C ILE A 12 -6.33 -5.88 13.98
N GLU A 13 -5.52 -6.47 14.86
CA GLU A 13 -4.86 -7.74 14.63
C GLU A 13 -5.86 -8.86 14.35
N ASP A 14 -6.91 -8.99 15.17
CA ASP A 14 -7.94 -10.01 15.04
C ASP A 14 -8.73 -9.85 13.71
N LEU A 15 -9.09 -8.61 13.36
CA LEU A 15 -9.80 -8.29 12.12
C LEU A 15 -8.98 -8.74 10.89
N PHE A 16 -7.72 -8.30 10.79
CA PHE A 16 -6.92 -8.57 9.59
C PHE A 16 -6.38 -10.00 9.55
N THR A 17 -6.16 -10.64 10.69
CA THR A 17 -5.88 -12.08 10.73
C THR A 17 -7.05 -12.86 10.15
N THR A 18 -8.29 -12.58 10.61
CA THR A 18 -9.50 -13.23 10.11
C THR A 18 -9.76 -12.90 8.64
N PHE A 19 -9.57 -11.64 8.24
CA PHE A 19 -9.73 -11.21 6.85
C PHE A 19 -8.82 -12.01 5.90
N PHE A 20 -7.52 -12.04 6.17
CA PHE A 20 -6.60 -12.74 5.28
C PHE A 20 -6.72 -14.26 5.37
N GLU A 21 -7.19 -14.82 6.48
CA GLU A 21 -7.53 -16.25 6.57
C GLU A 21 -8.65 -16.65 5.62
N ASN A 22 -9.67 -15.82 5.53
CA ASN A 22 -10.84 -16.09 4.70
C ASN A 22 -10.63 -15.70 3.24
N GLU A 23 -9.96 -14.57 2.98
CA GLU A 23 -9.90 -13.97 1.65
C GLU A 23 -8.62 -14.31 0.87
N CYS A 24 -7.57 -14.84 1.54
CA CYS A 24 -6.29 -15.11 0.90
C CYS A 24 -5.84 -16.58 1.05
N PRO A 25 -6.57 -17.54 0.46
CA PRO A 25 -6.11 -18.93 0.38
C PRO A 25 -4.89 -19.05 -0.55
N THR A 26 -4.12 -20.13 -0.37
CA THR A 26 -2.87 -20.38 -1.15
C THR A 26 -3.09 -20.35 -2.66
N GLU A 27 -4.24 -20.83 -3.14
CA GLU A 27 -4.60 -20.83 -4.57
C GLU A 27 -4.68 -19.41 -5.13
N ARG A 28 -5.21 -18.45 -4.34
CA ARG A 28 -5.28 -17.02 -4.72
C ARG A 28 -3.89 -16.43 -4.86
N VAL A 29 -3.00 -16.71 -3.89
CA VAL A 29 -1.60 -16.26 -3.92
C VAL A 29 -0.89 -16.76 -5.19
N ARG A 30 -1.00 -18.06 -5.48
CA ARG A 30 -0.40 -18.66 -6.69
C ARG A 30 -0.97 -18.10 -7.98
N LYS A 31 -2.27 -17.83 -8.04
CA LYS A 31 -2.90 -17.23 -9.20
C LYS A 31 -2.39 -15.80 -9.46
N ALA A 32 -2.03 -15.08 -8.41
CA ALA A 32 -1.50 -13.72 -8.51
C ALA A 32 0.01 -13.67 -8.87
N GLU A 33 0.76 -14.76 -8.77
CA GLU A 33 2.22 -14.81 -9.02
C GLU A 33 2.70 -14.09 -10.28
N PRO A 34 2.01 -14.18 -11.45
CA PRO A 34 2.50 -13.51 -12.67
C PRO A 34 2.65 -12.00 -12.53
N LEU A 35 1.79 -11.34 -11.75
CA LEU A 35 1.83 -9.90 -11.50
C LEU A 35 2.27 -9.54 -10.08
N GLY A 36 2.05 -10.44 -9.10
CA GLY A 36 2.25 -10.18 -7.68
C GLY A 36 1.15 -9.30 -7.07
N PHE A 37 -0.03 -9.22 -7.71
CA PHE A 37 -1.15 -8.39 -7.29
C PHE A 37 -2.49 -9.05 -7.61
N ASP A 38 -3.44 -8.94 -6.69
CA ASP A 38 -4.84 -9.39 -6.86
C ASP A 38 -5.77 -8.19 -6.66
N ALA A 39 -6.39 -7.74 -7.74
CA ALA A 39 -7.25 -6.55 -7.74
C ALA A 39 -8.53 -6.75 -6.92
N ASP A 40 -9.16 -7.93 -7.01
CA ASP A 40 -10.37 -8.23 -6.22
C ASP A 40 -10.08 -8.25 -4.72
N LEU A 41 -8.90 -8.79 -4.33
CA LEU A 41 -8.47 -8.78 -2.94
C LEU A 41 -8.19 -7.34 -2.47
N TRP A 42 -7.60 -6.51 -3.33
CA TRP A 42 -7.37 -5.10 -3.03
C TRP A 42 -8.68 -4.33 -2.83
N GLU A 43 -9.68 -4.56 -3.66
CA GLU A 43 -11.01 -3.92 -3.49
C GLU A 43 -11.64 -4.30 -2.15
N ARG A 44 -11.68 -5.59 -1.81
CA ARG A 44 -12.20 -6.06 -0.52
C ARG A 44 -11.39 -5.53 0.68
N PHE A 45 -10.09 -5.46 0.53
CA PHE A 45 -9.21 -4.89 1.55
C PHE A 45 -9.49 -3.39 1.76
N ALA A 46 -9.72 -2.63 0.67
CA ALA A 46 -10.08 -1.23 0.75
C ALA A 46 -11.47 -1.00 1.38
N GLU A 47 -12.44 -1.92 1.18
CA GLU A 47 -13.76 -1.89 1.83
C GLU A 47 -13.67 -1.98 3.37
N THR A 48 -12.61 -2.55 3.92
CA THR A 48 -12.36 -2.53 5.37
C THR A 48 -11.88 -1.17 5.89
N GLY A 49 -11.58 -0.23 5.00
CA GLY A 49 -10.94 1.05 5.30
C GLY A 49 -9.42 1.00 5.37
N ALA A 50 -8.79 -0.14 5.13
CA ALA A 50 -7.35 -0.34 5.28
C ALA A 50 -6.52 0.50 4.30
N SER A 51 -6.99 0.74 3.07
CA SER A 51 -6.33 1.64 2.12
C SER A 51 -6.21 3.08 2.66
N GLY A 52 -7.19 3.53 3.45
CA GLY A 52 -7.21 4.85 4.06
C GLY A 52 -6.38 4.99 5.35
N MET A 53 -5.77 3.93 5.87
CA MET A 53 -5.05 3.97 7.16
C MET A 53 -3.93 5.02 7.20
N GLY A 54 -3.29 5.30 6.08
CA GLY A 54 -2.23 6.30 5.96
C GLY A 54 -2.71 7.75 5.90
N LEU A 55 -4.00 7.98 5.70
CA LEU A 55 -4.61 9.28 5.49
C LEU A 55 -5.36 9.76 6.75
N PRO A 56 -5.45 11.08 7.00
CA PRO A 56 -6.29 11.64 8.05
C PRO A 56 -7.78 11.48 7.73
N GLU A 57 -8.64 11.63 8.74
CA GLU A 57 -10.10 11.53 8.61
C GLU A 57 -10.68 12.53 7.61
N SER A 58 -10.12 13.75 7.53
CA SER A 58 -10.52 14.79 6.57
C SER A 58 -10.39 14.36 5.10
N LEU A 59 -9.54 13.35 4.82
CA LEU A 59 -9.32 12.77 3.50
C LEU A 59 -9.97 11.39 3.33
N GLY A 60 -10.87 11.01 4.24
CA GLY A 60 -11.56 9.72 4.22
C GLY A 60 -10.74 8.56 4.78
N GLY A 61 -9.64 8.86 5.46
CA GLY A 61 -8.81 7.86 6.13
C GLY A 61 -9.14 7.69 7.61
N SER A 62 -8.33 6.95 8.33
CA SER A 62 -8.45 6.73 9.78
C SER A 62 -7.28 7.28 10.59
N GLY A 63 -6.25 7.83 9.95
CA GLY A 63 -5.12 8.45 10.62
C GLY A 63 -4.37 7.52 11.57
N THR A 64 -4.34 6.23 11.30
CA THR A 64 -3.79 5.21 12.19
C THR A 64 -2.29 5.36 12.38
N SER A 65 -1.79 4.82 13.48
CA SER A 65 -0.36 4.85 13.77
C SER A 65 0.44 3.88 12.87
N PRO A 66 1.76 4.09 12.73
CA PRO A 66 2.61 3.11 12.04
C PRO A 66 2.61 1.73 12.70
N LEU A 67 2.36 1.65 14.02
CA LEU A 67 2.25 0.37 14.73
C LEU A 67 0.99 -0.39 14.28
N ASP A 68 -0.15 0.29 14.17
CA ASP A 68 -1.39 -0.33 13.70
C ASP A 68 -1.23 -0.86 12.27
N ALA A 69 -0.58 -0.09 11.39
CA ALA A 69 -0.25 -0.55 10.04
C ALA A 69 0.73 -1.73 10.03
N ALA A 70 1.66 -1.80 10.99
CA ALA A 70 2.57 -2.93 11.13
C ALA A 70 1.84 -4.23 11.51
N LEU A 71 0.81 -4.17 12.35
CA LEU A 71 -0.04 -5.34 12.68
C LEU A 71 -0.78 -5.86 11.43
N VAL A 72 -1.31 -4.94 10.60
CA VAL A 72 -1.93 -5.32 9.32
C VAL A 72 -0.89 -5.95 8.38
N ALA A 73 0.29 -5.34 8.28
CA ALA A 73 1.38 -5.84 7.43
C ALA A 73 1.88 -7.22 7.87
N GLU A 74 1.92 -7.49 9.19
CA GLU A 74 2.27 -8.82 9.72
C GLU A 74 1.24 -9.86 9.31
N SER A 75 -0.05 -9.57 9.47
CA SER A 75 -1.15 -10.47 9.09
C SER A 75 -1.15 -10.74 7.58
N LEU A 76 -0.89 -9.70 6.77
CA LEU A 76 -0.71 -9.80 5.32
C LEU A 76 0.48 -10.71 4.97
N GLY A 77 1.63 -10.50 5.63
CA GLY A 77 2.84 -11.29 5.39
C GLY A 77 2.71 -12.75 5.77
N ARG A 78 1.99 -13.08 6.85
CA ARG A 78 1.71 -14.46 7.27
C ARG A 78 0.97 -15.27 6.20
N ARG A 79 0.19 -14.60 5.34
CA ARG A 79 -0.58 -15.23 4.25
C ARG A 79 0.01 -14.98 2.88
N LEU A 80 1.12 -14.25 2.78
CA LEU A 80 1.74 -13.82 1.51
C LEU A 80 0.73 -13.12 0.59
N ALA A 81 -0.16 -12.32 1.18
CA ALA A 81 -1.23 -11.68 0.43
C ALA A 81 -0.65 -10.73 -0.64
N PRO A 82 -1.05 -10.89 -1.92
CA PRO A 82 -0.47 -10.15 -3.03
C PRO A 82 -1.07 -8.73 -3.13
N LEU A 83 -0.78 -7.91 -2.12
CA LEU A 83 -1.27 -6.54 -1.99
C LEU A 83 -0.12 -5.57 -1.68
N PRO A 84 -0.06 -4.40 -2.31
CA PRO A 84 0.95 -3.37 -2.07
C PRO A 84 0.55 -2.43 -0.90
N PHE A 85 0.11 -3.00 0.22
CA PHE A 85 -0.39 -2.21 1.35
C PHE A 85 0.71 -1.34 1.98
N ILE A 86 1.91 -1.91 2.17
CA ILE A 86 3.02 -1.19 2.83
C ILE A 86 3.43 0.01 1.98
N GLU A 87 3.61 -0.20 0.68
CA GLU A 87 3.95 0.84 -0.29
C GLU A 87 2.91 1.95 -0.29
N HIS A 88 1.64 1.55 -0.35
CA HIS A 88 0.51 2.48 -0.36
C HIS A 88 0.41 3.29 0.93
N PHE A 89 0.52 2.65 2.09
CA PHE A 89 0.49 3.31 3.39
C PHE A 89 1.61 4.34 3.54
N VAL A 90 2.85 3.95 3.21
CA VAL A 90 4.01 4.84 3.35
C VAL A 90 3.92 6.01 2.37
N ALA A 91 3.55 5.74 1.11
CA ALA A 91 3.41 6.78 0.10
C ALA A 91 2.30 7.78 0.45
N SER A 92 1.13 7.30 0.91
CA SER A 92 0.00 8.14 1.32
C SER A 92 0.38 9.07 2.47
N ARG A 93 1.07 8.56 3.50
CA ARG A 93 1.57 9.39 4.61
C ARG A 93 2.59 10.43 4.16
N LEU A 94 3.47 10.06 3.24
CA LEU A 94 4.46 10.99 2.72
C LEU A 94 3.79 12.08 1.89
N LEU A 95 2.79 11.74 1.07
CA LEU A 95 2.00 12.72 0.30
C LEU A 95 1.33 13.75 1.22
N VAL A 96 0.66 13.30 2.28
CA VAL A 96 0.05 14.20 3.26
C VAL A 96 1.10 15.11 3.91
N ARG A 97 2.30 14.62 4.19
CA ARG A 97 3.39 15.45 4.75
C ARG A 97 3.93 16.48 3.76
N CYS A 98 3.92 16.18 2.47
CA CYS A 98 4.44 17.09 1.43
C CYS A 98 3.40 18.10 0.95
N MET A 99 2.12 17.70 0.86
CA MET A 99 1.05 18.49 0.27
C MET A 99 0.02 19.00 1.30
N GLY A 100 0.14 18.57 2.56
CA GLY A 100 -0.91 18.80 3.56
C GLY A 100 -2.14 17.93 3.29
N GLU A 101 -3.28 18.39 3.78
CA GLU A 101 -4.57 17.69 3.60
C GLU A 101 -5.26 18.15 2.30
N ASP A 102 -4.54 18.10 1.17
CA ASP A 102 -5.10 18.45 -0.13
C ASP A 102 -6.20 17.43 -0.49
N PRO A 103 -7.43 17.89 -0.80
CA PRO A 103 -8.55 17.01 -1.12
C PRO A 103 -8.28 16.01 -2.28
N VAL A 104 -7.36 16.32 -3.16
CA VAL A 104 -6.94 15.41 -4.25
C VAL A 104 -6.42 14.07 -3.73
N LEU A 105 -5.86 14.05 -2.52
CA LEU A 105 -5.36 12.83 -1.90
C LEU A 105 -6.46 11.89 -1.40
N GLY A 106 -7.69 12.35 -1.28
CA GLY A 106 -8.82 11.53 -0.83
C GLY A 106 -9.10 10.31 -1.73
N VAL A 107 -8.69 10.35 -2.99
CA VAL A 107 -8.79 9.20 -3.89
C VAL A 107 -8.01 7.97 -3.38
N LEU A 108 -6.96 8.19 -2.59
CA LEU A 108 -6.13 7.13 -2.02
C LEU A 108 -6.81 6.36 -0.88
N ALA A 109 -7.90 6.86 -0.32
CA ALA A 109 -8.69 6.12 0.66
C ALA A 109 -9.50 4.98 0.04
N GLY A 110 -9.71 5.01 -1.28
CA GLY A 110 -10.52 4.03 -2.01
C GLY A 110 -9.70 3.00 -2.80
N PRO A 111 -10.39 2.02 -3.39
CA PRO A 111 -9.74 0.90 -4.07
C PRO A 111 -9.13 1.27 -5.44
N LYS A 112 -9.52 2.40 -6.02
CA LYS A 112 -9.15 2.76 -7.40
C LYS A 112 -7.76 3.35 -7.56
N ALA A 113 -7.12 3.73 -6.46
CA ALA A 113 -5.80 4.34 -6.49
C ALA A 113 -4.83 3.59 -5.59
N ILE A 114 -3.65 3.32 -6.14
CA ILE A 114 -2.53 2.74 -5.41
C ILE A 114 -1.38 3.74 -5.51
N ALA A 115 -0.84 4.14 -4.36
CA ALA A 115 0.33 4.98 -4.29
C ALA A 115 1.58 4.16 -3.95
N THR A 116 2.71 4.55 -4.50
CA THR A 116 4.02 4.00 -4.16
C THR A 116 5.10 5.07 -4.22
N LEU A 117 6.31 4.70 -3.85
CA LEU A 117 7.46 5.60 -3.94
C LEU A 117 8.66 4.93 -4.62
N ALA A 118 9.36 5.68 -5.44
CA ALA A 118 10.65 5.29 -5.98
C ALA A 118 11.69 5.38 -4.84
N LEU A 119 12.30 4.24 -4.48
CA LEU A 119 13.27 4.16 -3.36
C LEU A 119 14.61 4.87 -3.68
N HIS A 120 14.88 5.13 -4.94
CA HIS A 120 16.08 5.80 -5.39
C HIS A 120 15.75 7.13 -6.08
N PRO A 121 16.53 8.19 -5.80
CA PRO A 121 16.34 9.47 -6.49
C PRO A 121 16.48 9.35 -8.00
N ILE A 122 15.62 10.06 -8.73
CA ILE A 122 15.73 10.19 -10.18
C ILE A 122 16.87 11.19 -10.49
N THR A 123 17.98 10.68 -11.01
CA THR A 123 19.12 11.54 -11.38
C THR A 123 19.18 11.77 -12.88
N ARG A 124 18.92 10.74 -13.68
CA ARG A 124 18.84 10.76 -15.15
C ARG A 124 17.98 9.59 -15.62
N GLY A 125 17.06 9.87 -16.55
CA GLY A 125 16.18 8.85 -17.12
C GLY A 125 15.03 8.43 -16.19
N PRO A 126 14.32 7.33 -16.51
CA PRO A 126 13.18 6.86 -15.74
C PRO A 126 13.59 6.26 -14.38
N ALA A 127 12.66 6.26 -13.42
CA ALA A 127 12.81 5.48 -12.21
C ALA A 127 12.78 3.98 -12.54
N HIS A 128 13.64 3.21 -11.87
CA HIS A 128 13.75 1.77 -12.06
C HIS A 128 13.42 1.02 -10.78
N LEU A 129 12.84 -0.17 -10.91
CA LEU A 129 12.52 -1.07 -9.81
C LEU A 129 11.71 -0.38 -8.71
N VAL A 130 10.66 0.32 -9.10
CA VAL A 130 9.74 0.98 -8.17
C VAL A 130 8.84 -0.10 -7.55
N PRO A 131 8.88 -0.29 -6.22
CA PRO A 131 7.99 -1.27 -5.55
C PRO A 131 6.54 -0.98 -5.93
N ALA A 132 5.76 -2.02 -6.23
CA ALA A 132 4.39 -1.92 -6.73
C ALA A 132 4.20 -1.05 -7.99
N GLY A 133 5.27 -0.65 -8.68
CA GLY A 133 5.22 0.25 -9.85
C GLY A 133 4.38 -0.29 -11.01
N ALA A 134 4.25 -1.60 -11.13
CA ALA A 134 3.43 -2.22 -12.17
C ALA A 134 1.92 -2.02 -11.98
N VAL A 135 1.47 -1.68 -10.77
CA VAL A 135 0.05 -1.57 -10.40
C VAL A 135 -0.31 -0.21 -9.77
N ALA A 136 0.69 0.59 -9.43
CA ALA A 136 0.48 1.90 -8.83
C ALA A 136 0.08 2.94 -9.88
N SER A 137 -0.97 3.72 -9.56
CA SER A 137 -1.40 4.88 -10.34
C SER A 137 -0.76 6.19 -9.87
N HIS A 138 -0.15 6.19 -8.69
CA HIS A 138 0.49 7.36 -8.08
C HIS A 138 1.88 6.98 -7.60
N VAL A 139 2.90 7.55 -8.23
CA VAL A 139 4.31 7.28 -7.91
C VAL A 139 4.97 8.55 -7.39
N LEU A 140 5.46 8.49 -6.15
CA LEU A 140 6.31 9.54 -5.61
C LEU A 140 7.76 9.27 -5.98
N ALA A 141 8.47 10.30 -6.39
CA ALA A 141 9.89 10.20 -6.69
C ALA A 141 10.63 11.44 -6.19
N LEU A 142 11.85 11.26 -5.71
CA LEU A 142 12.76 12.34 -5.38
C LEU A 142 13.59 12.70 -6.62
N ALA A 143 13.49 13.94 -7.08
CA ALA A 143 14.32 14.47 -8.16
C ALA A 143 15.08 15.69 -7.67
N LYS A 144 16.42 15.56 -7.52
CA LYS A 144 17.26 16.56 -6.87
C LYS A 144 16.79 16.85 -5.44
N SER A 145 16.16 18.01 -5.19
CA SER A 145 15.61 18.44 -3.90
C SER A 145 14.08 18.53 -3.89
N GLU A 146 13.42 18.06 -4.93
CA GLU A 146 11.98 18.15 -5.10
C GLU A 146 11.36 16.76 -5.07
N VAL A 147 10.18 16.66 -4.44
CA VAL A 147 9.34 15.46 -4.50
C VAL A 147 8.36 15.64 -5.66
N LEU A 148 8.41 14.72 -6.60
CA LEU A 148 7.51 14.69 -7.75
C LEU A 148 6.41 13.66 -7.48
N LEU A 149 5.17 14.02 -7.78
CA LEU A 149 4.06 13.08 -7.88
C LEU A 149 3.74 12.85 -9.35
N CYS A 150 3.94 11.61 -9.79
CA CYS A 150 3.55 11.16 -11.13
C CYS A 150 2.24 10.39 -11.03
N THR A 151 1.25 10.77 -11.82
CA THR A 151 -0.05 10.09 -11.88
C THR A 151 -0.26 9.58 -13.29
N GLU A 152 -0.29 8.26 -13.45
CA GLU A 152 -0.38 7.57 -14.73
C GLU A 152 -1.15 6.26 -14.58
N ASP A 153 -1.68 5.75 -15.67
CA ASP A 153 -2.24 4.41 -15.70
C ASP A 153 -1.12 3.37 -15.50
N PRO A 154 -1.28 2.42 -14.56
CA PRO A 154 -0.24 1.45 -14.28
C PRO A 154 0.02 0.56 -15.51
N PRO A 155 1.28 0.21 -15.80
CA PRO A 155 1.65 -0.57 -16.97
C PRO A 155 1.14 -2.03 -16.94
N GLY A 156 0.76 -2.55 -15.78
CA GLY A 156 0.27 -3.93 -15.61
C GLY A 156 1.30 -5.02 -15.95
N ARG A 157 2.59 -4.66 -16.03
CA ARG A 157 3.68 -5.58 -16.40
C ARG A 157 4.82 -5.46 -15.40
N PRO A 158 5.03 -6.46 -14.55
CA PRO A 158 6.12 -6.43 -13.59
C PRO A 158 7.46 -6.65 -14.28
N ALA A 159 8.53 -6.10 -13.69
CA ALA A 159 9.88 -6.51 -14.01
C ALA A 159 10.12 -7.94 -13.49
N ALA A 160 10.94 -8.73 -14.20
CA ALA A 160 11.31 -10.05 -13.73
C ALA A 160 12.11 -9.95 -12.41
N ASN A 161 11.62 -10.56 -11.36
CA ASN A 161 12.28 -10.59 -10.07
C ASN A 161 11.92 -11.85 -9.29
N PHE A 162 12.78 -12.23 -8.30
CA PHE A 162 12.57 -13.44 -7.51
C PHE A 162 11.43 -13.33 -6.49
N ALA A 163 11.04 -12.12 -6.12
CA ALA A 163 9.97 -11.90 -5.14
C ALA A 163 8.58 -11.98 -5.77
N ALA A 164 8.47 -12.10 -7.10
CA ALA A 164 7.21 -12.02 -7.84
C ALA A 164 6.36 -10.82 -7.42
N SER A 165 7.02 -9.71 -7.07
CA SER A 165 6.35 -8.49 -6.66
C SER A 165 6.10 -7.56 -7.87
N PRO A 166 5.09 -6.69 -7.83
CA PRO A 166 4.72 -5.80 -8.95
C PRO A 166 5.66 -4.57 -9.02
N LEU A 167 6.93 -4.80 -9.37
CA LEU A 167 7.94 -3.74 -9.51
C LEU A 167 7.67 -2.86 -10.73
#